data_bc37cc7440dad69fb543326d50ffc144
#
_entry.id   bc37cc7440dad69fb543326d50ffc144
#
_cell.length_a   1.000
_cell.length_b   1.000
_cell.length_c   1.000
_cell.angle_alpha   90.00
_cell.angle_beta   90.00
_cell.angle_gamma   90.00
#
_symmetry.space_group_name_H-M   'P 1'
#
loop_
_entity.id
_entity.type
_entity.pdbx_description
1 polymer ?
#
loop_
_entity_poly.entity_id
_entity_poly.type
_entity_poly.pdbx_seq_one_letter_code
_entity_poly.pdbx_strand_id
1 'polypeptide(L)'
;RLLSKQALLYTEMVTTGALLHGDRQRFLRYSECEHPLALQLGGSNPADLAACARLAADVGYDEVNLNVGCPSDRVQNNMIGACLMGHPQLVADCVKAMQDAVSIPVTVKHRIGINGRDSYAELCDFVGTVAAAGCRSFTVHARIAILEGLSPKENREVPPLRYEVAAQLK
;
A
#
# COMPACT_ATOMS: atom_id res chain seq x y z
N ARG A 1 5.25 -13.01 16.16
CA ARG A 1 4.33 -13.38 17.26
C ARG A 1 4.99 -13.55 18.62
N LEU A 2 6.34 -13.63 18.66
CA LEU A 2 7.06 -13.74 19.93
C LEU A 2 6.81 -12.56 20.88
N LEU A 3 6.66 -11.34 20.34
CA LEU A 3 6.50 -10.11 21.13
C LEU A 3 5.04 -9.71 21.36
N SER A 4 4.13 -10.06 20.44
CA SER A 4 2.72 -9.70 20.53
C SER A 4 1.83 -10.66 19.74
N LYS A 5 0.70 -11.05 20.32
CA LYS A 5 -0.36 -11.78 19.63
C LYS A 5 -1.45 -10.86 19.04
N GLN A 6 -1.43 -9.58 19.41
CA GLN A 6 -2.45 -8.61 19.02
C GLN A 6 -2.02 -7.67 17.87
N ALA A 7 -0.71 -7.54 17.61
CA ALA A 7 -0.21 -6.70 16.54
C ALA A 7 -0.62 -7.25 15.17
N LEU A 8 -1.23 -6.41 14.33
CA LEU A 8 -1.46 -6.73 12.93
C LEU A 8 -0.10 -6.84 12.22
N LEU A 9 0.17 -8.00 11.62
CA LEU A 9 1.35 -8.23 10.81
C LEU A 9 1.04 -7.98 9.34
N TYR A 10 2.08 -7.68 8.57
CA TYR A 10 2.00 -7.48 7.12
C TYR A 10 2.91 -8.46 6.40
N THR A 11 2.44 -9.00 5.28
CA THR A 11 3.31 -9.72 4.36
C THR A 11 4.31 -8.78 3.70
N GLU A 12 5.29 -9.35 3.00
CA GLU A 12 5.99 -8.60 1.95
C GLU A 12 5.00 -8.16 0.86
N MET A 13 5.38 -7.15 0.06
CA MET A 13 4.54 -6.72 -1.05
C MET A 13 4.49 -7.79 -2.15
N VAL A 14 3.30 -8.27 -2.45
CA VAL A 14 3.03 -9.18 -3.57
C VAL A 14 2.37 -8.43 -4.71
N THR A 15 2.92 -8.53 -5.92
CA THR A 15 2.31 -7.86 -7.09
C THR A 15 1.09 -8.63 -7.59
N THR A 16 0.12 -7.90 -8.18
CA THR A 16 -1.07 -8.53 -8.79
C THR A 16 -0.69 -9.56 -9.85
N GLY A 17 0.32 -9.26 -10.68
CA GLY A 17 0.82 -10.21 -11.69
C GLY A 17 1.35 -11.51 -11.09
N ALA A 18 2.03 -11.45 -9.95
CA ALA A 18 2.53 -12.65 -9.26
C ALA A 18 1.37 -13.54 -8.75
N LEU A 19 0.29 -12.93 -8.23
CA LEU A 19 -0.88 -13.67 -7.76
C LEU A 19 -1.76 -14.19 -8.88
N LEU A 20 -1.94 -13.46 -9.97
CA LEU A 20 -2.84 -13.83 -11.06
C LEU A 20 -2.21 -14.84 -12.02
N HIS A 21 -0.88 -14.75 -12.23
CA HIS A 21 -0.17 -15.53 -13.25
C HIS A 21 0.96 -16.40 -12.70
N GLY A 22 1.33 -16.26 -11.43
CA GLY A 22 2.40 -17.02 -10.78
C GLY A 22 1.91 -18.15 -9.87
N ASP A 23 2.81 -18.60 -8.99
CA ASP A 23 2.51 -19.61 -7.96
C ASP A 23 1.73 -18.99 -6.81
N ARG A 24 0.44 -19.01 -6.95
CA ARG A 24 -0.53 -18.43 -6.00
C ARG A 24 -0.39 -19.01 -4.59
N GLN A 25 -0.19 -20.33 -4.48
CA GLN A 25 -0.07 -21.01 -3.19
C GLN A 25 1.17 -20.54 -2.43
N ARG A 26 2.27 -20.35 -3.15
CA ARG A 26 3.51 -19.84 -2.55
C ARG A 26 3.35 -18.42 -1.98
N PHE A 27 2.67 -17.53 -2.70
CA PHE A 27 2.55 -16.13 -2.31
C PHE A 27 1.48 -15.87 -1.24
N LEU A 28 0.49 -16.75 -1.13
CA LEU A 28 -0.62 -16.60 -0.19
C LEU A 28 -0.47 -17.45 1.08
N ARG A 29 0.55 -18.30 1.16
CA ARG A 29 0.74 -19.14 2.35
C ARG A 29 1.16 -18.31 3.55
N TYR A 30 0.62 -18.65 4.69
CA TYR A 30 1.00 -18.12 6.00
C TYR A 30 0.84 -19.23 7.06
N SER A 31 1.21 -18.94 8.31
CA SER A 31 0.94 -19.80 9.45
C SER A 31 -0.21 -19.22 10.29
N GLU A 32 -1.13 -20.06 10.77
CA GLU A 32 -2.27 -19.64 11.59
C GLU A 32 -1.87 -18.79 12.81
N CYS A 33 -0.68 -19.00 13.34
CA CYS A 33 -0.18 -18.19 14.45
C CYS A 33 0.18 -16.75 14.06
N GLU A 34 0.20 -16.38 12.76
CA GLU A 34 0.54 -15.02 12.29
C GLU A 34 -0.65 -14.06 12.34
N HIS A 35 -1.89 -14.56 12.52
CA HIS A 35 -3.06 -13.70 12.66
C HIS A 35 -3.03 -12.79 13.92
N PRO A 36 -3.55 -11.54 13.80
CA PRO A 36 -4.13 -10.93 12.61
C PRO A 36 -3.05 -10.56 11.57
N LEU A 37 -3.35 -10.78 10.29
CA LEU A 37 -2.41 -10.68 9.19
C LEU A 37 -3.00 -9.94 7.98
N ALA A 38 -2.28 -8.95 7.46
CA ALA A 38 -2.62 -8.20 6.25
C ALA A 38 -1.80 -8.68 5.05
N LEU A 39 -2.45 -8.94 3.91
CA LEU A 39 -1.77 -9.11 2.64
C LEU A 39 -1.48 -7.73 2.03
N GLN A 40 -0.20 -7.42 1.76
CA GLN A 40 0.15 -6.20 1.05
C GLN A 40 0.26 -6.44 -0.45
N LEU A 41 -0.54 -5.73 -1.23
CA LEU A 41 -0.59 -5.79 -2.69
C LEU A 41 0.15 -4.62 -3.35
N GLY A 42 0.79 -4.92 -4.47
CA GLY A 42 1.32 -3.93 -5.41
C GLY A 42 0.66 -4.07 -6.77
N GLY A 43 0.04 -3.01 -7.24
CA GLY A 43 -0.68 -2.98 -8.52
C GLY A 43 -1.29 -1.60 -8.77
N SER A 44 -1.77 -1.38 -10.00
CA SER A 44 -2.44 -0.15 -10.42
C SER A 44 -3.66 -0.40 -11.32
N ASN A 45 -3.97 -1.67 -11.61
CA ASN A 45 -5.18 -2.02 -12.32
C ASN A 45 -6.30 -2.36 -11.32
N PRO A 46 -7.44 -1.62 -11.30
CA PRO A 46 -8.52 -1.85 -10.35
C PRO A 46 -9.10 -3.27 -10.42
N ALA A 47 -9.28 -3.84 -11.61
CA ALA A 47 -9.85 -5.17 -11.79
C ALA A 47 -8.91 -6.27 -11.24
N ASP A 48 -7.61 -6.16 -11.50
CA ASP A 48 -6.60 -7.09 -11.00
C ASP A 48 -6.50 -7.03 -9.48
N LEU A 49 -6.50 -5.82 -8.91
CA LEU A 49 -6.47 -5.61 -7.45
C LEU A 49 -7.73 -6.18 -6.79
N ALA A 50 -8.92 -5.97 -7.37
CA ALA A 50 -10.17 -6.57 -6.89
C ALA A 50 -10.11 -8.11 -6.91
N ALA A 51 -9.56 -8.70 -7.97
CA ALA A 51 -9.38 -10.14 -8.05
C ALA A 51 -8.40 -10.65 -6.98
N CYS A 52 -7.27 -9.96 -6.77
CA CYS A 52 -6.30 -10.30 -5.74
C CYS A 52 -6.86 -10.13 -4.32
N ALA A 53 -7.69 -9.10 -4.10
CA ALA A 53 -8.37 -8.91 -2.81
C ALA A 53 -9.32 -10.07 -2.49
N ARG A 54 -10.10 -10.56 -3.48
CA ARG A 54 -10.93 -11.77 -3.30
C ARG A 54 -10.09 -12.98 -2.92
N LEU A 55 -8.97 -13.22 -3.61
CA LEU A 55 -8.07 -14.32 -3.28
C LEU A 55 -7.55 -14.23 -1.84
N ALA A 56 -7.21 -13.02 -1.38
CA ALA A 56 -6.78 -12.80 0.01
C ALA A 56 -7.89 -13.13 1.02
N ALA A 57 -9.11 -12.64 0.77
CA ALA A 57 -10.26 -12.91 1.64
C ALA A 57 -10.62 -14.41 1.67
N ASP A 58 -10.58 -15.10 0.52
CA ASP A 58 -10.89 -16.52 0.38
C ASP A 58 -9.93 -17.42 1.16
N VAL A 59 -8.64 -17.03 1.27
CA VAL A 59 -7.65 -17.78 2.05
C VAL A 59 -7.53 -17.33 3.51
N GLY A 60 -8.30 -16.31 3.94
CA GLY A 60 -8.46 -15.95 5.35
C GLY A 60 -7.59 -14.80 5.84
N TYR A 61 -7.04 -13.95 5.00
CA TYR A 61 -6.38 -12.71 5.44
C TYR A 61 -7.36 -11.79 6.15
N ASP A 62 -6.90 -11.11 7.23
CA ASP A 62 -7.73 -10.20 8.02
C ASP A 62 -7.85 -8.81 7.39
N GLU A 63 -6.90 -8.41 6.54
CA GLU A 63 -6.85 -7.11 5.87
C GLU A 63 -6.14 -7.25 4.51
N VAL A 64 -6.51 -6.39 3.56
CA VAL A 64 -5.74 -6.17 2.32
C VAL A 64 -5.22 -4.74 2.31
N ASN A 65 -3.92 -4.59 2.09
CA ASN A 65 -3.25 -3.29 2.08
C ASN A 65 -2.68 -2.98 0.68
N LEU A 66 -2.96 -1.79 0.16
CA LEU A 66 -2.36 -1.33 -1.09
C LEU A 66 -1.06 -0.56 -0.82
N ASN A 67 0.03 -0.98 -1.47
CA ASN A 67 1.32 -0.29 -1.39
C ASN A 67 1.36 0.90 -2.34
N VAL A 68 1.46 2.10 -1.77
CA VAL A 68 1.64 3.38 -2.46
C VAL A 68 2.89 4.11 -1.93
N GLY A 69 3.90 3.34 -1.50
CA GLY A 69 5.07 3.91 -0.85
C GLY A 69 6.43 3.33 -1.24
N CYS A 70 6.47 2.23 -1.99
CA CYS A 70 7.73 1.61 -2.44
C CYS A 70 8.37 2.44 -3.56
N PRO A 71 9.64 2.93 -3.40
CA PRO A 71 10.31 3.76 -4.41
C PRO A 71 11.20 2.95 -5.37
N SER A 72 11.05 1.63 -5.43
CA SER A 72 11.91 0.78 -6.26
C SER A 72 11.63 0.96 -7.74
N ASP A 73 12.67 1.12 -8.57
CA ASP A 73 12.57 1.23 -10.03
C ASP A 73 11.80 0.07 -10.67
N ARG A 74 11.98 -1.15 -10.13
CA ARG A 74 11.26 -2.35 -10.61
C ARG A 74 9.75 -2.22 -10.54
N VAL A 75 9.23 -1.52 -9.53
CA VAL A 75 7.79 -1.35 -9.35
C VAL A 75 7.29 -0.08 -10.03
N GLN A 76 8.09 0.98 -10.07
CA GLN A 76 7.73 2.23 -10.74
C GLN A 76 7.45 2.02 -12.24
N ASN A 77 8.28 1.25 -12.94
CA ASN A 77 8.11 0.94 -14.37
C ASN A 77 6.78 0.22 -14.68
N ASN A 78 6.16 -0.37 -13.65
CA ASN A 78 4.85 -1.01 -13.74
C ASN A 78 3.73 -0.18 -13.09
N MET A 79 3.96 1.11 -12.83
CA MET A 79 3.01 1.99 -12.12
C MET A 79 2.57 1.40 -10.77
N ILE A 80 3.54 0.97 -9.95
CA ILE A 80 3.31 0.38 -8.62
C ILE A 80 4.13 1.15 -7.58
N GLY A 81 3.62 1.27 -6.36
CA GLY A 81 4.35 1.87 -5.24
C GLY A 81 4.26 3.40 -5.20
N ALA A 82 5.36 4.08 -4.86
CA ALA A 82 5.34 5.51 -4.53
C ALA A 82 4.94 6.42 -5.70
N CYS A 83 5.20 6.04 -6.95
CA CYS A 83 4.79 6.81 -8.13
C CYS A 83 3.26 7.03 -8.20
N LEU A 84 2.48 6.11 -7.61
CA LEU A 84 1.02 6.24 -7.52
C LEU A 84 0.56 7.43 -6.67
N MET A 85 1.39 8.00 -5.81
CA MET A 85 1.06 9.25 -5.11
C MET A 85 0.81 10.41 -6.08
N GLY A 86 1.39 10.35 -7.28
CA GLY A 86 1.11 11.29 -8.37
C GLY A 86 -0.25 11.09 -9.06
N HIS A 87 -0.98 10.03 -8.72
CA HIS A 87 -2.22 9.61 -9.39
C HIS A 87 -3.31 9.27 -8.37
N PRO A 88 -3.77 10.24 -7.52
CA PRO A 88 -4.70 9.98 -6.42
C PRO A 88 -6.01 9.36 -6.88
N GLN A 89 -6.56 9.77 -8.04
CA GLN A 89 -7.79 9.21 -8.57
C GLN A 89 -7.64 7.73 -8.94
N LEU A 90 -6.51 7.34 -9.54
CA LEU A 90 -6.24 5.93 -9.84
C LEU A 90 -6.16 5.07 -8.58
N VAL A 91 -5.54 5.59 -7.51
CA VAL A 91 -5.50 4.91 -6.20
C VAL A 91 -6.91 4.79 -5.62
N ALA A 92 -7.71 5.84 -5.71
CA ALA A 92 -9.11 5.83 -5.28
C ALA A 92 -9.94 4.77 -6.02
N ASP A 93 -9.79 4.69 -7.35
CA ASP A 93 -10.47 3.68 -8.19
C ASP A 93 -10.04 2.26 -7.82
N CYS A 94 -8.75 2.06 -7.55
CA CYS A 94 -8.21 0.78 -7.07
C CYS A 94 -8.81 0.37 -5.72
N VAL A 95 -8.80 1.29 -4.75
CA VAL A 95 -9.37 1.06 -3.40
C VAL A 95 -10.86 0.75 -3.49
N LYS A 96 -11.61 1.53 -4.27
CA LYS A 96 -13.05 1.29 -4.47
C LYS A 96 -13.32 -0.10 -5.05
N ALA A 97 -12.58 -0.50 -6.09
CA ALA A 97 -12.73 -1.81 -6.71
C ALA A 97 -12.41 -2.97 -5.74
N MET A 98 -11.38 -2.80 -4.90
CA MET A 98 -11.05 -3.77 -3.86
C MET A 98 -12.16 -3.87 -2.81
N GLN A 99 -12.67 -2.74 -2.30
CA GLN A 99 -13.75 -2.70 -1.31
C GLN A 99 -15.06 -3.30 -1.82
N ASP A 100 -15.40 -3.07 -3.07
CA ASP A 100 -16.58 -3.68 -3.70
C ASP A 100 -16.45 -5.21 -3.85
N ALA A 101 -15.23 -5.71 -3.81
CA ALA A 101 -14.92 -7.13 -3.99
C ALA A 101 -14.88 -7.95 -2.70
N VAL A 102 -14.65 -7.32 -1.53
CA VAL A 102 -14.42 -8.00 -0.25
C VAL A 102 -15.05 -7.26 0.93
N SER A 103 -15.32 -7.99 2.03
CA SER A 103 -15.81 -7.42 3.28
C SER A 103 -14.71 -7.12 4.31
N ILE A 104 -13.50 -7.65 4.11
CA ILE A 104 -12.36 -7.36 4.97
C ILE A 104 -11.84 -5.93 4.72
N PRO A 105 -11.20 -5.28 5.71
CA PRO A 105 -10.66 -3.93 5.53
C PRO A 105 -9.70 -3.81 4.36
N VAL A 106 -9.86 -2.72 3.59
CA VAL A 106 -8.91 -2.30 2.54
C VAL A 106 -8.24 -1.02 3.01
N THR A 107 -6.93 -1.06 3.14
CA THR A 107 -6.11 0.03 3.68
C THR A 107 -5.01 0.45 2.72
N VAL A 108 -4.41 1.63 2.93
CA VAL A 108 -3.35 2.15 2.07
C VAL A 108 -2.11 2.48 2.89
N LYS A 109 -0.93 2.04 2.43
CA LYS A 109 0.35 2.46 2.97
C LYS A 109 1.07 3.37 1.97
N HIS A 110 1.38 4.62 2.39
CA HIS A 110 1.94 5.64 1.51
C HIS A 110 3.07 6.45 2.16
N ARG A 111 3.71 7.31 1.37
CA ARG A 111 4.68 8.32 1.80
C ARG A 111 3.98 9.67 2.02
N ILE A 112 4.73 10.69 2.45
CA ILE A 112 4.22 12.08 2.58
C ILE A 112 4.37 12.91 1.29
N GLY A 113 4.79 12.30 0.21
CA GLY A 113 4.98 12.90 -1.11
C GLY A 113 6.05 12.16 -1.92
N ILE A 114 6.23 12.61 -3.14
CA ILE A 114 7.32 12.21 -4.05
C ILE A 114 8.13 13.44 -4.43
N ASN A 115 9.34 13.27 -4.98
CA ASN A 115 10.17 14.41 -5.38
C ASN A 115 9.43 15.31 -6.37
N GLY A 116 9.45 16.61 -6.07
CA GLY A 116 8.73 17.64 -6.84
C GLY A 116 7.23 17.76 -6.55
N ARG A 117 6.68 16.89 -5.67
CA ARG A 117 5.26 16.89 -5.25
C ARG A 117 5.19 16.46 -3.78
N ASP A 118 5.62 17.34 -2.88
CA ASP A 118 5.76 17.05 -1.45
C ASP A 118 5.18 18.15 -0.54
N SER A 119 4.33 19.01 -1.08
CA SER A 119 3.59 19.99 -0.31
C SER A 119 2.51 19.32 0.55
N TYR A 120 2.20 19.94 1.69
CA TYR A 120 1.12 19.45 2.56
C TYR A 120 -0.25 19.47 1.86
N ALA A 121 -0.48 20.43 0.98
CA ALA A 121 -1.72 20.51 0.20
C ALA A 121 -1.88 19.30 -0.76
N GLU A 122 -0.81 18.89 -1.44
CA GLU A 122 -0.82 17.70 -2.30
C GLU A 122 -1.02 16.41 -1.49
N LEU A 123 -0.43 16.33 -0.31
CA LEU A 123 -0.65 15.21 0.59
C LEU A 123 -2.12 15.14 1.06
N CYS A 124 -2.72 16.28 1.42
CA CYS A 124 -4.13 16.36 1.78
C CYS A 124 -5.05 15.99 0.61
N ASP A 125 -4.74 16.44 -0.60
CA ASP A 125 -5.49 16.08 -1.81
C ASP A 125 -5.42 14.56 -2.06
N PHE A 126 -4.24 13.97 -1.97
CA PHE A 126 -4.06 12.53 -2.10
C PHE A 126 -4.89 11.75 -1.08
N VAL A 127 -4.72 12.07 0.21
CA VAL A 127 -5.44 11.37 1.29
C VAL A 127 -6.93 11.61 1.21
N GLY A 128 -7.38 12.85 0.95
CA GLY A 128 -8.77 13.22 0.80
C GLY A 128 -9.46 12.49 -0.35
N THR A 129 -8.80 12.41 -1.52
CA THR A 129 -9.31 11.70 -2.70
C THR A 129 -9.50 10.21 -2.41
N VAL A 130 -8.50 9.57 -1.80
CA VAL A 130 -8.55 8.14 -1.48
C VAL A 130 -9.55 7.85 -0.33
N ALA A 131 -9.65 8.76 0.65
CA ALA A 131 -10.63 8.65 1.73
C ALA A 131 -12.07 8.81 1.20
N ALA A 132 -12.30 9.69 0.25
CA ALA A 132 -13.60 9.87 -0.40
C ALA A 132 -14.08 8.60 -1.16
N ALA A 133 -13.13 7.79 -1.63
CA ALA A 133 -13.41 6.47 -2.21
C ALA A 133 -13.73 5.39 -1.17
N GLY A 134 -13.65 5.72 0.14
CA GLY A 134 -14.02 4.82 1.24
C GLY A 134 -12.85 4.29 2.06
N CYS A 135 -11.58 4.61 1.73
CA CYS A 135 -10.44 4.22 2.56
C CYS A 135 -10.51 4.90 3.93
N ARG A 136 -10.51 4.10 5.01
CA ARG A 136 -10.63 4.62 6.38
C ARG A 136 -9.34 4.51 7.19
N SER A 137 -8.33 3.82 6.68
CA SER A 137 -7.08 3.60 7.39
C SER A 137 -5.88 3.78 6.48
N PHE A 138 -4.97 4.64 6.91
CA PHE A 138 -3.74 4.98 6.21
C PHE A 138 -2.53 4.73 7.11
N THR A 139 -1.52 4.04 6.57
CA THR A 139 -0.21 3.91 7.22
C THR A 139 0.77 4.85 6.54
N VAL A 140 1.26 5.85 7.28
CA VAL A 140 2.12 6.89 6.73
C VAL A 140 3.60 6.62 7.06
N HIS A 141 4.43 6.45 6.04
CA HIS A 141 5.87 6.58 6.18
C HIS A 141 6.23 8.06 6.04
N ALA A 142 6.59 8.71 7.15
CA ALA A 142 6.80 10.16 7.25
C ALA A 142 8.08 10.68 6.56
N ARG A 143 8.35 10.17 5.35
CA ARG A 143 9.41 10.61 4.44
C ARG A 143 8.85 10.76 3.04
N ILE A 144 9.37 11.68 2.25
CA ILE A 144 9.13 11.70 0.81
C ILE A 144 9.79 10.48 0.16
N ALA A 145 9.31 10.07 -1.00
CA ALA A 145 10.01 9.11 -1.86
C ALA A 145 10.76 9.85 -2.96
N ILE A 146 12.05 9.63 -3.06
CA ILE A 146 12.86 10.07 -4.19
C ILE A 146 12.84 8.94 -5.22
N LEU A 147 12.17 9.21 -6.35
CA LEU A 147 11.90 8.19 -7.37
C LEU A 147 13.10 7.90 -8.27
N GLU A 148 14.05 8.84 -8.36
CA GLU A 148 15.26 8.70 -9.17
C GLU A 148 16.50 8.98 -8.35
N GLY A 149 17.57 8.19 -8.59
CA GLY A 149 18.88 8.42 -7.99
C GLY A 149 19.09 7.88 -6.58
N LEU A 150 18.09 7.33 -5.91
CA LEU A 150 18.22 6.68 -4.61
C LEU A 150 17.68 5.26 -4.63
N SER A 151 18.45 4.32 -4.09
CA SER A 151 17.98 2.96 -3.83
C SER A 151 16.84 2.94 -2.79
N PRO A 152 16.06 1.85 -2.71
CA PRO A 152 15.05 1.70 -1.67
C PRO A 152 15.59 1.78 -0.24
N LYS A 153 16.85 1.39 -0.01
CA LYS A 153 17.52 1.53 1.28
C LYS A 153 17.79 2.99 1.61
N GLU A 154 18.42 3.72 0.68
CA GLU A 154 18.70 5.15 0.83
C GLU A 154 17.41 5.97 1.01
N ASN A 155 16.34 5.62 0.34
CA ASN A 155 15.01 6.21 0.54
C ASN A 155 14.42 6.04 1.94
N ARG A 156 15.00 5.19 2.79
CA ARG A 156 14.64 5.06 4.21
C ARG A 156 15.58 5.85 5.13
N GLU A 157 16.70 6.32 4.62
CA GLU A 157 17.76 6.95 5.42
C GLU A 157 17.95 8.42 5.05
N VAL A 158 18.03 8.73 3.74
CA VAL A 158 18.41 10.06 3.22
C VAL A 158 17.28 11.10 3.34
N PRO A 159 16.04 10.90 2.86
CA PRO A 159 15.00 11.90 3.04
C PRO A 159 14.68 12.04 4.54
N PRO A 160 14.56 13.29 5.06
CA PRO A 160 14.31 13.49 6.50
C PRO A 160 12.96 12.94 6.94
N LEU A 161 12.88 12.44 8.18
CA LEU A 161 11.62 12.12 8.83
C LEU A 161 10.89 13.42 9.19
N ARG A 162 9.63 13.51 8.81
CA ARG A 162 8.75 14.67 9.02
C ARG A 162 7.48 14.21 9.75
N TYR A 163 7.62 13.81 11.01
CA TYR A 163 6.50 13.30 11.83
C TYR A 163 5.41 14.36 12.04
N GLU A 164 5.77 15.63 12.09
CA GLU A 164 4.85 16.76 12.21
C GLU A 164 3.85 16.80 11.05
N VAL A 165 4.28 16.47 9.83
CA VAL A 165 3.42 16.41 8.65
C VAL A 165 2.38 15.29 8.78
N ALA A 166 2.82 14.11 9.25
CA ALA A 166 1.91 12.98 9.49
C ALA A 166 0.93 13.27 10.64
N ALA A 167 1.36 14.01 11.68
CA ALA A 167 0.52 14.37 12.81
C ALA A 167 -0.58 15.38 12.41
N GLN A 168 -0.33 16.25 11.43
CA GLN A 168 -1.29 17.22 10.93
C GLN A 168 -2.43 16.59 10.09
N LEU A 169 -2.24 15.36 9.59
CA LEU A 169 -3.26 14.63 8.81
C LEU A 169 -4.41 14.05 9.65
N LYS A 170 -4.35 14.12 10.97
CA LYS A 170 -5.36 13.57 11.88
C LYS A 170 -6.66 14.37 11.90
#